data_6623490320fcba96c8e3433f91dc5cf7
#
_entry.id   6623490320fcba96c8e3433f91dc5cf7
#
_cell.length_a   1.000
_cell.length_b   1.000
_cell.length_c   1.000
_cell.angle_alpha   90.00
_cell.angle_beta   90.00
_cell.angle_gamma   90.00
#
_symmetry.space_group_name_H-M   'P 1'
#
loop_
_entity.id
_entity.type
_entity.pdbx_description
1 polymer ?
#
loop_
_entity_poly.entity_id
_entity_poly.type
_entity_poly.pdbx_seq_one_letter_code
_entity_poly.pdbx_strand_id
1 'polypeptide(L)'
;MNTTMTRRDPLLADLDAMTDSFERMFGLRAAPGGQRGFLPPVDIWEDDHQVVIELDVPGCDPANLSAEAVDGQLVVTGERAASTGASRRYRSERWQGRFVRSFTLPQGVDGGSITADYEDGVLTVRLPKPEEARPRAIQIGHRSKTIDSE
;
A
#
# COMPACT_ATOMS: atom_id res chain seq x y z
N MET A 1 -7.87 26.86 21.66
CA MET A 1 -7.13 26.75 20.38
C MET A 1 -6.07 25.70 20.53
N ASN A 2 -6.36 24.46 20.15
CA ASN A 2 -5.38 23.35 20.14
C ASN A 2 -5.08 23.02 18.68
N THR A 3 -3.95 23.52 18.22
CA THR A 3 -3.38 23.12 16.92
C THR A 3 -2.67 21.80 17.11
N THR A 4 -3.30 20.69 16.76
CA THR A 4 -2.65 19.38 16.68
C THR A 4 -1.77 19.39 15.43
N MET A 5 -0.49 19.69 15.61
CA MET A 5 0.54 19.49 14.58
C MET A 5 0.68 17.98 14.35
N THR A 6 0.04 17.48 13.32
CA THR A 6 0.31 16.12 12.82
C THR A 6 1.73 16.09 12.29
N ARG A 7 2.60 15.44 13.04
CA ARG A 7 3.99 15.17 12.63
C ARG A 7 3.93 14.27 11.41
N ARG A 8 4.16 14.81 10.23
CA ARG A 8 4.33 14.01 9.01
C ARG A 8 5.63 13.22 9.18
N ASP A 9 5.49 11.91 9.28
CA ASP A 9 6.63 11.01 9.26
C ASP A 9 7.35 11.14 7.91
N PRO A 10 8.68 11.34 7.91
CA PRO A 10 9.46 11.50 6.68
C PRO A 10 9.37 10.29 5.74
N LEU A 11 9.05 9.10 6.26
CA LEU A 11 8.82 7.88 5.49
C LEU A 11 7.60 7.97 4.55
N LEU A 12 6.54 8.68 4.95
CA LEU A 12 5.34 8.87 4.10
C LEU A 12 5.56 9.89 3.00
N ALA A 13 6.42 10.89 3.21
CA ALA A 13 6.74 11.89 2.18
C ALA A 13 7.59 11.31 1.04
N ASP A 14 8.45 10.32 1.33
CA ASP A 14 9.23 9.60 0.32
C ASP A 14 8.37 8.68 -0.55
N LEU A 15 7.29 8.11 0.01
CA LEU A 15 6.34 7.27 -0.72
C LEU A 15 5.61 8.04 -1.84
N ASP A 16 5.15 9.24 -1.58
CA ASP A 16 4.47 10.08 -2.57
C ASP A 16 5.43 10.52 -3.71
N ALA A 17 6.67 10.84 -3.38
CA ALA A 17 7.66 11.26 -4.37
C ALA A 17 8.10 10.11 -5.30
N MET A 18 8.14 8.87 -4.80
CA MET A 18 8.46 7.69 -5.61
C MET A 18 7.31 7.29 -6.53
N THR A 19 6.07 7.40 -6.07
CA THR A 19 4.87 7.16 -6.88
C THR A 19 4.83 8.10 -8.08
N ASP A 20 5.11 9.39 -7.88
CA ASP A 20 5.17 10.40 -8.95
C ASP A 20 6.28 10.11 -9.97
N SER A 21 7.40 9.55 -9.54
CA SER A 21 8.52 9.20 -10.42
C SER A 21 8.21 7.98 -11.28
N PHE A 22 7.54 6.99 -10.70
CA PHE A 22 7.11 5.78 -11.38
C PHE A 22 6.02 6.09 -12.42
N GLU A 23 5.03 6.91 -12.07
CA GLU A 23 3.99 7.37 -13.00
C GLU A 23 4.57 8.12 -14.22
N ARG A 24 5.65 8.88 -14.01
CA ARG A 24 6.37 9.55 -15.11
C ARG A 24 7.10 8.56 -16.02
N MET A 25 7.69 7.53 -15.45
CA MET A 25 8.51 6.55 -16.20
C MET A 25 7.63 5.65 -17.07
N PHE A 26 6.42 5.30 -16.62
CA PHE A 26 5.49 4.43 -17.34
C PHE A 26 4.45 5.20 -18.17
N GLY A 27 4.60 6.54 -18.33
CA GLY A 27 3.71 7.34 -19.18
C GLY A 27 2.28 7.48 -18.65
N LEU A 28 2.06 7.20 -17.37
CA LEU A 28 0.75 7.28 -16.71
C LEU A 28 0.35 8.71 -16.37
N ARG A 29 1.25 9.67 -16.58
CA ARG A 29 0.96 11.08 -16.41
C ARG A 29 0.08 11.55 -17.56
N ALA A 30 -1.14 11.94 -17.24
CA ALA A 30 -2.07 12.53 -18.20
C ALA A 30 -1.40 13.68 -18.97
N ALA A 31 -1.48 13.61 -20.31
CA ALA A 31 -1.18 14.75 -21.17
C ALA A 31 -2.06 15.96 -20.76
N PRO A 32 -1.62 17.21 -20.95
CA PRO A 32 -2.43 18.39 -20.66
C PRO A 32 -3.74 18.28 -21.46
N GLY A 33 -4.88 18.06 -20.77
CA GLY A 33 -6.20 17.81 -21.36
C GLY A 33 -6.68 16.36 -21.32
N GLY A 34 -5.83 15.38 -20.92
CA GLY A 34 -6.24 14.00 -20.70
C GLY A 34 -6.88 13.80 -19.31
N GLN A 35 -7.84 12.89 -19.22
CA GLN A 35 -8.40 12.47 -17.94
C GLN A 35 -7.25 12.08 -17.01
N ARG A 36 -7.16 12.74 -15.85
CA ARG A 36 -6.26 12.34 -14.78
C ARG A 36 -6.55 10.87 -14.50
N GLY A 37 -5.53 10.01 -14.64
CA GLY A 37 -5.66 8.60 -14.30
C GLY A 37 -6.25 8.49 -12.88
N PHE A 38 -7.17 7.58 -12.68
CA PHE A 38 -7.72 7.32 -11.37
C PHE A 38 -6.62 6.77 -10.47
N LEU A 39 -6.47 7.38 -9.33
CA LEU A 39 -5.61 6.88 -8.27
C LEU A 39 -6.51 6.35 -7.14
N PRO A 40 -6.59 5.02 -6.95
CA PRO A 40 -7.40 4.45 -5.89
C PRO A 40 -7.00 5.02 -4.53
N PRO A 41 -7.96 5.43 -3.68
CA PRO A 41 -7.68 5.73 -2.29
C PRO A 41 -7.03 4.52 -1.62
N VAL A 42 -6.12 4.77 -0.68
CA VAL A 42 -5.38 3.72 0.02
C VAL A 42 -5.28 4.06 1.50
N ASP A 43 -5.49 3.04 2.33
CA ASP A 43 -5.12 3.02 3.72
C ASP A 43 -3.96 2.05 3.92
N ILE A 44 -2.95 2.46 4.71
CA ILE A 44 -1.81 1.62 5.09
C ILE A 44 -1.71 1.64 6.60
N TRP A 45 -1.73 0.46 7.19
CA TRP A 45 -1.59 0.28 8.62
C TRP A 45 -0.74 -0.96 8.93
N GLU A 46 -0.26 -1.08 10.16
CA GLU A 46 0.55 -2.22 10.59
C GLU A 46 0.17 -2.67 11.99
N ASP A 47 0.38 -3.96 12.24
CA ASP A 47 0.38 -4.56 13.56
C ASP A 47 1.76 -5.18 13.87
N ASP A 48 1.86 -5.96 14.94
CA ASP A 48 3.11 -6.61 15.34
C ASP A 48 3.63 -7.65 14.33
N HIS A 49 2.79 -8.13 13.42
CA HIS A 49 3.07 -9.25 12.55
C HIS A 49 3.11 -8.90 11.07
N GLN A 50 2.40 -7.87 10.65
CA GLN A 50 2.22 -7.55 9.23
C GLN A 50 2.02 -6.05 8.99
N VAL A 51 2.27 -5.63 7.75
CA VAL A 51 1.78 -4.38 7.17
C VAL A 51 0.61 -4.72 6.26
N VAL A 52 -0.45 -3.94 6.31
CA VAL A 52 -1.64 -4.12 5.49
C VAL A 52 -1.87 -2.88 4.63
N ILE A 53 -2.15 -3.11 3.36
CA ILE A 53 -2.45 -2.07 2.38
C ILE A 53 -3.84 -2.36 1.83
N GLU A 54 -4.78 -1.43 1.98
CA GLU A 54 -6.16 -1.53 1.52
C GLU A 54 -6.42 -0.47 0.45
N LEU A 55 -6.88 -0.90 -0.72
CA LEU A 55 -7.19 -0.02 -1.85
C LEU A 55 -8.67 -0.10 -2.21
N ASP A 56 -9.32 1.05 -2.33
CA ASP A 56 -10.70 1.15 -2.81
C ASP A 56 -10.75 1.06 -4.33
N VAL A 57 -11.13 -0.11 -4.84
CA VAL A 57 -11.23 -0.40 -6.28
C VAL A 57 -12.59 -0.99 -6.66
N PRO A 58 -13.70 -0.34 -6.26
CA PRO A 58 -15.04 -0.87 -6.49
C PRO A 58 -15.38 -0.94 -7.98
N GLY A 59 -15.98 -2.06 -8.38
CA GLY A 59 -16.39 -2.29 -9.76
C GLY A 59 -15.27 -2.72 -10.69
N CYS A 60 -14.10 -3.05 -10.17
CA CYS A 60 -13.09 -3.81 -10.89
C CYS A 60 -13.47 -5.30 -10.94
N ASP A 61 -13.14 -5.96 -12.03
CA ASP A 61 -13.15 -7.41 -12.10
C ASP A 61 -11.87 -7.93 -11.43
N PRO A 62 -11.96 -8.88 -10.48
CA PRO A 62 -10.77 -9.50 -9.88
C PRO A 62 -9.76 -10.02 -10.89
N ALA A 63 -10.22 -10.51 -12.04
CA ALA A 63 -9.34 -10.97 -13.12
C ALA A 63 -8.50 -9.85 -13.76
N ASN A 64 -8.88 -8.61 -13.55
CA ASN A 64 -8.18 -7.42 -14.05
C ASN A 64 -7.39 -6.69 -12.96
N LEU A 65 -7.22 -7.31 -11.79
CA LEU A 65 -6.38 -6.83 -10.70
C LEU A 65 -5.10 -7.66 -10.64
N SER A 66 -3.96 -7.01 -10.42
CA SER A 66 -2.67 -7.67 -10.21
C SER A 66 -1.91 -6.96 -9.08
N ALA A 67 -1.20 -7.74 -8.27
CA ALA A 67 -0.28 -7.27 -7.27
C ALA A 67 1.03 -8.05 -7.42
N GLU A 68 2.13 -7.36 -7.65
CA GLU A 68 3.43 -7.96 -7.93
C GLU A 68 4.51 -7.34 -7.06
N ALA A 69 5.35 -8.19 -6.46
CA ALA A 69 6.54 -7.75 -5.73
C ALA A 69 7.75 -7.82 -6.66
N VAL A 70 8.34 -6.69 -6.99
CA VAL A 70 9.48 -6.58 -7.90
C VAL A 70 10.43 -5.46 -7.43
N ASP A 71 11.72 -5.73 -7.43
CA ASP A 71 12.78 -4.77 -7.09
C ASP A 71 12.54 -3.98 -5.78
N GLY A 72 12.04 -4.66 -4.75
CA GLY A 72 11.76 -4.04 -3.44
C GLY A 72 10.51 -3.16 -3.43
N GLN A 73 9.65 -3.29 -4.42
CA GLN A 73 8.37 -2.60 -4.51
C GLN A 73 7.22 -3.58 -4.66
N LEU A 74 6.08 -3.24 -4.08
CA LEU A 74 4.79 -3.80 -4.40
C LEU A 74 4.12 -2.93 -5.47
N VAL A 75 3.87 -3.49 -6.64
CA VAL A 75 3.17 -2.81 -7.73
C VAL A 75 1.77 -3.40 -7.85
N VAL A 76 0.76 -2.56 -7.66
CA VAL A 76 -0.65 -2.92 -7.80
C VAL A 76 -1.20 -2.26 -9.05
N THR A 77 -1.73 -3.08 -9.95
CA THR A 77 -2.36 -2.61 -11.18
C THR A 77 -3.80 -3.09 -11.27
N GLY A 78 -4.62 -2.34 -11.98
CA GLY A 78 -5.98 -2.76 -12.22
C GLY A 78 -6.66 -1.95 -13.31
N GLU A 79 -7.80 -2.45 -13.75
CA GLU A 79 -8.64 -1.77 -14.75
C GLU A 79 -10.11 -1.88 -14.36
N ARG A 80 -10.79 -0.76 -14.46
CA ARG A 80 -12.25 -0.74 -14.45
C ARG A 80 -12.78 -0.40 -15.84
N ALA A 81 -13.46 -1.38 -16.44
CA ALA A 81 -14.03 -1.24 -17.76
C ALA A 81 -15.06 -0.10 -17.81
N ALA A 82 -15.10 0.60 -18.94
CA ALA A 82 -16.17 1.54 -19.21
C ALA A 82 -17.50 0.81 -19.29
N SER A 83 -18.54 1.40 -18.71
CA SER A 83 -19.91 0.93 -18.92
C SER A 83 -20.27 1.09 -20.40
N THR A 84 -20.52 -0.02 -21.09
CA THR A 84 -20.93 -0.07 -22.50
C THR A 84 -22.45 -0.19 -22.62
N GLY A 85 -23.01 0.22 -23.77
CA GLY A 85 -24.43 0.01 -24.10
C GLY A 85 -25.36 1.21 -23.97
N ALA A 86 -24.86 2.37 -23.52
CA ALA A 86 -25.67 3.58 -23.50
C ALA A 86 -25.55 4.32 -24.82
N SER A 87 -26.69 4.53 -25.52
CA SER A 87 -26.75 5.39 -26.71
C SER A 87 -26.55 6.87 -26.38
N ARG A 88 -26.81 7.27 -25.15
CA ARG A 88 -26.64 8.64 -24.64
C ARG A 88 -26.23 8.64 -23.18
N ARG A 89 -25.15 9.35 -22.86
CA ARG A 89 -24.67 9.52 -21.49
C ARG A 89 -24.84 10.97 -21.05
N TYR A 90 -25.61 11.18 -19.99
CA TYR A 90 -25.90 12.53 -19.46
C TYR A 90 -24.84 13.03 -18.48
N ARG A 91 -24.23 12.09 -17.69
CA ARG A 91 -23.22 12.40 -16.68
C ARG A 91 -22.29 11.18 -16.52
N SER A 92 -21.02 11.42 -16.36
CA SER A 92 -20.02 10.39 -16.08
C SER A 92 -19.00 10.96 -15.09
N GLU A 93 -19.19 10.64 -13.82
CA GLU A 93 -18.31 11.05 -12.71
C GLU A 93 -17.52 9.87 -12.15
N ARG A 94 -17.96 8.64 -12.46
CA ARG A 94 -17.25 7.44 -12.04
C ARG A 94 -16.00 7.29 -12.88
N TRP A 95 -14.85 7.04 -12.19
CA TRP A 95 -13.61 6.75 -12.88
C TRP A 95 -13.73 5.45 -13.69
N GLN A 96 -12.93 5.34 -14.73
CA GLN A 96 -12.79 4.16 -15.58
C GLN A 96 -11.40 4.17 -16.22
N GLY A 97 -10.94 3.00 -16.64
CA GLY A 97 -9.63 2.82 -17.23
C GLY A 97 -8.66 2.16 -16.26
N ARG A 98 -7.38 2.26 -16.55
CA ARG A 98 -6.30 1.62 -15.79
C ARG A 98 -5.79 2.51 -14.67
N PHE A 99 -5.32 1.86 -13.60
CA PHE A 99 -4.54 2.48 -12.55
C PHE A 99 -3.28 1.66 -12.25
N VAL A 100 -2.31 2.33 -11.68
CA VAL A 100 -1.11 1.70 -11.11
C VAL A 100 -0.80 2.39 -9.79
N ARG A 101 -0.52 1.60 -8.76
CA ARG A 101 -0.01 2.06 -7.45
C ARG A 101 1.26 1.31 -7.14
N SER A 102 2.27 2.00 -6.64
CA SER A 102 3.53 1.41 -6.22
C SER A 102 3.83 1.76 -4.77
N PHE A 103 4.25 0.77 -4.00
CA PHE A 103 4.58 0.91 -2.58
C PHE A 103 5.95 0.30 -2.32
N THR A 104 6.81 1.00 -1.59
CA THR A 104 8.10 0.44 -1.17
C THR A 104 7.86 -0.68 -0.15
N LEU A 105 8.43 -1.85 -0.40
CA LEU A 105 8.37 -2.96 0.54
C LEU A 105 9.29 -2.69 1.74
N PRO A 106 8.83 -2.96 2.96
CA PRO A 106 9.70 -2.94 4.14
C PRO A 106 10.88 -3.91 3.98
N GLN A 107 12.03 -3.58 4.57
CA GLN A 107 13.21 -4.44 4.53
C GLN A 107 12.90 -5.82 5.13
N GLY A 108 13.35 -6.87 4.45
CA GLY A 108 13.21 -8.25 4.91
C GLY A 108 11.84 -8.89 4.64
N VAL A 109 10.90 -8.19 4.03
CA VAL A 109 9.66 -8.81 3.56
C VAL A 109 9.94 -9.70 2.37
N ASP A 110 9.57 -10.98 2.51
CA ASP A 110 9.65 -11.94 1.41
C ASP A 110 8.44 -11.75 0.47
N GLY A 111 8.72 -11.44 -0.80
CA GLY A 111 7.68 -11.28 -1.82
C GLY A 111 6.78 -12.51 -1.98
N GLY A 112 7.34 -13.70 -1.76
CA GLY A 112 6.58 -14.97 -1.83
C GLY A 112 5.61 -15.18 -0.67
N SER A 113 5.73 -14.44 0.41
CA SER A 113 4.83 -14.49 1.58
C SER A 113 3.69 -13.46 1.52
N ILE A 114 3.71 -12.56 0.55
CA ILE A 114 2.67 -11.55 0.37
C ILE A 114 1.38 -12.21 -0.10
N THR A 115 0.26 -11.84 0.50
CA THR A 115 -1.07 -12.30 0.10
C THR A 115 -1.95 -11.12 -0.28
N ALA A 116 -2.89 -11.35 -1.20
CA ALA A 116 -3.85 -10.34 -1.62
C ALA A 116 -5.24 -10.97 -1.75
N ASP A 117 -6.23 -10.27 -1.21
CA ASP A 117 -7.65 -10.64 -1.26
C ASP A 117 -8.47 -9.47 -1.79
N TYR A 118 -9.52 -9.76 -2.53
CA TYR A 118 -10.47 -8.77 -3.02
C TYR A 118 -11.88 -9.11 -2.60
N GLU A 119 -12.48 -8.23 -1.79
CA GLU A 119 -13.84 -8.39 -1.26
C GLU A 119 -14.52 -7.02 -1.18
N ASP A 120 -15.79 -6.96 -1.50
CA ASP A 120 -16.66 -5.76 -1.40
C ASP A 120 -16.09 -4.49 -2.05
N GLY A 121 -15.26 -4.64 -3.08
CA GLY A 121 -14.64 -3.52 -3.78
C GLY A 121 -13.34 -3.02 -3.17
N VAL A 122 -12.83 -3.71 -2.15
CA VAL A 122 -11.55 -3.42 -1.48
C VAL A 122 -10.54 -4.50 -1.83
N LEU A 123 -9.38 -4.08 -2.32
CA LEU A 123 -8.21 -4.95 -2.47
C LEU A 123 -7.34 -4.81 -1.24
N THR A 124 -7.22 -5.88 -0.47
CA THR A 124 -6.39 -5.95 0.74
C THR A 124 -5.12 -6.74 0.45
N VAL A 125 -3.96 -6.11 0.59
CA VAL A 125 -2.65 -6.75 0.45
C VAL A 125 -1.98 -6.82 1.81
N ARG A 126 -1.55 -8.03 2.22
CA ARG A 126 -0.89 -8.29 3.51
C ARG A 126 0.57 -8.67 3.29
N LEU A 127 1.44 -7.94 3.97
CA LEU A 127 2.88 -8.09 3.92
C LEU A 127 3.37 -8.58 5.30
N PRO A 128 3.63 -9.88 5.48
CA PRO A 128 4.14 -10.38 6.76
C PRO A 128 5.51 -9.78 7.10
N LYS A 129 5.66 -9.31 8.34
CA LYS A 129 6.95 -8.82 8.85
C LYS A 129 7.89 -9.99 9.11
N PRO A 130 9.19 -9.87 8.79
CA PRO A 130 10.17 -10.87 9.17
C PRO A 130 10.23 -11.03 10.70
N GLU A 131 10.55 -12.23 11.18
CA GLU A 131 10.57 -12.50 12.62
C GLU A 131 11.53 -11.59 13.41
N GLU A 132 12.60 -11.16 12.77
CA GLU A 132 13.59 -10.24 13.36
C GLU A 132 13.04 -8.82 13.59
N ALA A 133 12.03 -8.43 12.83
CA ALA A 133 11.35 -7.12 12.97
C ALA A 133 10.19 -7.15 13.96
N ARG A 134 9.84 -8.32 14.51
CA ARG A 134 8.77 -8.45 15.50
C ARG A 134 9.27 -8.09 16.90
N PRO A 135 8.43 -7.50 17.78
CA PRO A 135 8.80 -7.24 19.16
C PRO A 135 9.20 -8.55 19.87
N ARG A 136 10.36 -8.56 20.50
CA ARG A 136 10.82 -9.68 21.31
C ARG A 136 10.85 -9.28 22.77
N ALA A 137 10.28 -10.11 23.64
CA ALA A 137 10.42 -9.95 25.07
C ALA A 137 11.88 -10.22 25.48
N ILE A 138 12.52 -9.25 26.10
CA ILE A 138 13.87 -9.40 26.66
C ILE A 138 13.71 -9.90 28.10
N GLN A 139 14.27 -11.07 28.41
CA GLN A 139 14.32 -11.56 29.77
C GLN A 139 15.38 -10.80 30.57
N ILE A 140 14.94 -10.13 31.61
CA ILE A 140 15.85 -9.45 32.56
C ILE A 140 16.35 -10.48 33.55
N GLY A 141 17.62 -10.87 33.40
CA GLY A 141 18.29 -11.74 34.35
C GLY A 141 18.59 -10.99 35.67
N HIS A 142 18.22 -11.55 36.80
CA HIS A 142 18.58 -11.04 38.13
C HIS A 142 19.98 -11.53 38.51
N ARG A 143 20.96 -10.61 38.58
CA ARG A 143 22.30 -10.93 39.06
C ARG A 143 22.31 -10.86 40.59
N SER A 144 22.18 -11.99 41.24
CA SER A 144 22.39 -12.08 42.69
C SER A 144 23.86 -11.74 43.02
N LYS A 145 24.06 -10.68 43.76
CA LYS A 145 25.38 -10.36 44.31
C LYS A 145 25.62 -11.29 45.51
N THR A 146 26.39 -12.35 45.33
CA THR A 146 26.89 -13.13 46.47
C THR A 146 27.85 -12.25 47.24
N ILE A 147 27.49 -11.87 48.44
CA ILE A 147 28.38 -11.20 49.39
C ILE A 147 29.11 -12.33 50.08
N ASP A 148 30.36 -12.60 49.71
CA ASP A 148 31.27 -13.42 50.47
C ASP A 148 31.64 -12.60 51.71
N SER A 149 31.16 -13.02 52.85
CA SER A 149 31.59 -12.54 54.18
C SER A 149 32.72 -13.43 54.68
N GLU A 150 33.93 -12.85 54.75
CA GLU A 150 35.02 -13.32 55.57
C GLU A 150 34.78 -13.04 57.05
#